data_64b8c1bd18e84e5f786ec0322c6832cb
#
_entry.id   64b8c1bd18e84e5f786ec0322c6832cb
#
_cell.length_a   1.000
_cell.length_b   1.000
_cell.length_c   1.000
_cell.angle_alpha   90.00
_cell.angle_beta   90.00
_cell.angle_gamma   90.00
#
_symmetry.space_group_name_H-M   'P 1'
#
loop_
_entity.id
_entity.type
_entity.pdbx_description
1 polymer ?
#
loop_
_entity_poly.entity_id
_entity_poly.type
_entity_poly.pdbx_seq_one_letter_code
_entity_poly.pdbx_strand_id
1 'polypeptide(L)'
;MEKSQPSTSTESSEAIKSAREAQYALNGIYDILRGYEYYGARMTYYGDVTGEDMLSNGDTKRAAKYYLFDFNKDNTPSSLWYQPYRVLRNANGVLAFVNGVEKEQLTDELNDIKGQALTLRALAHFDLVKVFGDPYTKNNGASLGVPIEIEKHNSTNKPARNSVKEVYTQIVDDLENAVILLSTAKKMANLINLVHSNY
;
A
#
# COMPACT_ATOMS: atom_id res chain seq x y z
N MET A 1 -32.48 26.94 -3.19
CA MET A 1 -31.15 27.12 -2.56
C MET A 1 -30.34 25.86 -2.86
N GLU A 2 -29.54 25.93 -3.90
CA GLU A 2 -28.70 24.84 -4.34
C GLU A 2 -27.46 24.79 -3.44
N LYS A 3 -27.25 23.68 -2.72
CA LYS A 3 -26.04 23.49 -1.91
C LYS A 3 -24.88 23.24 -2.84
N SER A 4 -23.99 24.22 -2.97
CA SER A 4 -22.70 24.02 -3.65
C SER A 4 -21.91 22.96 -2.89
N GLN A 5 -21.65 21.82 -3.53
CA GLN A 5 -20.74 20.81 -3.01
C GLN A 5 -19.29 21.35 -3.10
N PRO A 6 -18.47 21.16 -2.06
CA PRO A 6 -17.06 21.54 -2.13
C PRO A 6 -16.34 20.70 -3.19
N SER A 7 -15.62 21.34 -4.09
CA SER A 7 -14.96 20.75 -5.26
C SER A 7 -13.77 19.82 -4.96
N THR A 8 -13.54 19.45 -3.70
CA THR A 8 -12.37 18.68 -3.25
C THR A 8 -12.67 17.40 -2.48
N SER A 9 -13.93 17.01 -2.32
CA SER A 9 -14.31 15.75 -1.69
C SER A 9 -15.30 14.97 -2.56
N THR A 10 -14.86 14.54 -3.73
CA THR A 10 -15.56 13.45 -4.42
C THR A 10 -15.39 12.22 -3.56
N GLU A 11 -16.46 11.66 -3.04
CA GLU A 11 -16.42 10.37 -2.36
C GLU A 11 -15.78 9.37 -3.33
N SER A 12 -14.64 8.81 -2.95
CA SER A 12 -13.76 8.03 -3.81
C SER A 12 -14.40 6.76 -4.42
N SER A 13 -15.65 6.49 -4.09
CA SER A 13 -16.40 5.32 -4.51
C SER A 13 -17.38 5.54 -5.67
N GLU A 14 -17.77 6.79 -5.93
CA GLU A 14 -18.58 7.14 -7.09
C GLU A 14 -17.74 7.65 -8.27
N ALA A 15 -16.44 7.83 -8.08
CA ALA A 15 -15.56 8.49 -9.02
C ALA A 15 -15.10 7.60 -10.19
N ILE A 16 -15.02 6.28 -10.04
CA ILE A 16 -14.50 5.39 -11.08
C ILE A 16 -15.68 4.76 -11.84
N LYS A 17 -15.88 5.19 -13.09
CA LYS A 17 -16.97 4.72 -13.97
C LYS A 17 -16.47 4.14 -15.30
N SER A 18 -15.16 4.19 -15.55
CA SER A 18 -14.56 3.75 -16.80
C SER A 18 -13.14 3.19 -16.58
N ALA A 19 -12.64 2.41 -17.53
CA ALA A 19 -11.27 1.90 -17.54
C ALA A 19 -10.24 3.05 -17.48
N ARG A 20 -10.51 4.17 -18.17
CA ARG A 20 -9.66 5.37 -18.14
C ARG A 20 -9.58 5.98 -16.75
N GLU A 21 -10.69 6.08 -16.05
CA GLU A 21 -10.72 6.61 -14.67
C GLU A 21 -10.04 5.65 -13.69
N ALA A 22 -10.21 4.34 -13.88
CA ALA A 22 -9.49 3.33 -13.12
C ALA A 22 -7.97 3.44 -13.33
N GLN A 23 -7.51 3.69 -14.57
CA GLN A 23 -6.09 3.95 -14.86
C GLN A 23 -5.59 5.24 -14.20
N TYR A 24 -6.39 6.30 -14.17
CA TYR A 24 -6.02 7.54 -13.48
C TYR A 24 -5.93 7.34 -11.96
N ALA A 25 -6.87 6.59 -11.39
CA ALA A 25 -6.82 6.23 -9.97
C ALA A 25 -5.58 5.40 -9.64
N LEU A 26 -5.23 4.43 -10.51
CA LEU A 26 -4.01 3.64 -10.39
C LEU A 26 -2.74 4.51 -10.46
N ASN A 27 -2.69 5.47 -11.40
CA ASN A 27 -1.57 6.42 -11.48
C ASN A 27 -1.45 7.26 -10.20
N GLY A 28 -2.58 7.63 -9.58
CA GLY A 28 -2.61 8.29 -8.28
C GLY A 28 -2.01 7.45 -7.15
N ILE A 29 -2.14 6.11 -7.22
CA ILE A 29 -1.49 5.21 -6.25
C ILE A 29 0.03 5.23 -6.45
N TYR A 30 0.52 5.16 -7.67
CA TYR A 30 1.96 5.29 -7.96
C TYR A 30 2.52 6.65 -7.52
N ASP A 31 1.71 7.72 -7.60
CA ASP A 31 2.10 9.03 -7.08
C ASP A 31 2.27 9.04 -5.56
N ILE A 32 1.41 8.34 -4.82
CA ILE A 32 1.57 8.15 -3.37
C ILE A 32 2.88 7.40 -3.07
N LEU A 33 3.20 6.34 -3.82
CA LEU A 33 4.42 5.56 -3.60
C LEU A 33 5.68 6.42 -3.75
N ARG A 34 5.78 7.22 -4.83
CA ARG A 34 6.97 8.07 -5.10
C ARG A 34 7.10 9.27 -4.16
N GLY A 35 6.09 9.53 -3.31
CA GLY A 35 6.12 10.64 -2.36
C GLY A 35 7.23 10.50 -1.32
N TYR A 36 7.78 11.65 -0.86
CA TYR A 36 8.84 11.72 0.15
C TYR A 36 8.50 10.92 1.43
N GLU A 37 7.24 10.91 1.84
CA GLU A 37 6.76 10.26 3.05
C GLU A 37 6.67 8.73 2.92
N TYR A 38 6.99 8.17 1.73
CA TYR A 38 6.97 6.74 1.46
C TYR A 38 8.26 6.34 0.71
N TYR A 39 8.18 5.74 -0.49
CA TYR A 39 9.34 5.27 -1.24
C TYR A 39 10.24 6.39 -1.79
N GLY A 40 9.75 7.63 -1.88
CA GLY A 40 10.58 8.77 -2.27
C GLY A 40 11.71 9.08 -1.29
N ALA A 41 11.59 8.66 0.00
CA ALA A 41 12.66 8.78 0.97
C ALA A 41 12.46 7.88 2.21
N ARG A 42 11.35 8.05 2.96
CA ARG A 42 11.24 7.49 4.32
C ARG A 42 11.32 5.98 4.39
N MET A 43 10.67 5.27 3.46
CA MET A 43 10.70 3.81 3.44
C MET A 43 12.07 3.27 3.06
N THR A 44 12.79 3.96 2.17
CA THR A 44 14.11 3.54 1.70
C THR A 44 15.17 3.65 2.79
N TYR A 45 15.21 4.75 3.53
CA TYR A 45 16.23 4.93 4.57
C TYR A 45 15.81 4.37 5.94
N TYR A 46 14.55 3.96 6.14
CA TYR A 46 14.08 3.48 7.43
C TYR A 46 14.91 2.29 7.93
N GLY A 47 15.13 1.30 7.09
CA GLY A 47 15.92 0.12 7.42
C GLY A 47 17.37 0.45 7.76
N ASP A 48 18.01 1.24 6.91
CA ASP A 48 19.44 1.59 7.03
C ASP A 48 19.72 2.43 8.29
N VAL A 49 18.81 3.33 8.63
CA VAL A 49 18.95 4.20 9.80
C VAL A 49 18.65 3.46 11.09
N THR A 50 17.61 2.61 11.11
CA THR A 50 17.27 1.79 12.30
C THR A 50 18.21 0.61 12.50
N GLY A 51 18.85 0.13 11.43
CA GLY A 51 19.83 -0.96 11.43
C GLY A 51 21.26 -0.53 11.75
N GLU A 52 21.48 0.76 12.04
CA GLU A 52 22.80 1.35 12.33
C GLU A 52 23.77 1.39 11.13
N ASP A 53 23.31 1.08 9.91
CA ASP A 53 24.10 1.20 8.69
C ASP A 53 24.36 2.68 8.32
N MET A 54 23.51 3.58 8.80
CA MET A 54 23.65 5.02 8.66
C MET A 54 23.65 5.74 9.99
N LEU A 55 24.57 6.69 10.16
CA LEU A 55 24.61 7.59 11.32
C LEU A 55 23.71 8.80 11.07
N SER A 56 22.83 9.11 12.03
CA SER A 56 22.12 10.37 12.04
C SER A 56 23.02 11.48 12.55
N ASN A 57 23.18 12.55 11.76
CA ASN A 57 23.77 13.79 12.28
C ASN A 57 22.83 14.38 13.34
N GLY A 58 23.33 14.60 14.59
CA GLY A 58 22.54 15.04 15.73
C GLY A 58 21.77 16.35 15.54
N ASP A 59 22.16 17.17 14.55
CA ASP A 59 21.47 18.43 14.21
C ASP A 59 20.24 18.24 13.31
N THR A 60 20.06 17.07 12.72
CA THR A 60 18.91 16.80 11.84
C THR A 60 17.82 16.03 12.57
N LYS A 61 16.82 16.74 13.04
CA LYS A 61 15.64 16.17 13.75
C LYS A 61 14.85 15.14 12.92
N ARG A 62 15.11 15.01 11.60
CA ARG A 62 14.29 14.19 10.67
C ARG A 62 14.53 12.69 10.79
N ALA A 63 15.78 12.23 10.94
CA ALA A 63 16.14 10.83 11.04
C ALA A 63 16.55 10.40 12.47
N ALA A 64 16.78 11.35 13.38
CA ALA A 64 17.28 11.08 14.73
C ALA A 64 16.41 10.09 15.51
N LYS A 65 15.09 10.17 15.38
CA LYS A 65 14.16 9.25 16.05
C LYS A 65 14.29 7.81 15.57
N TYR A 66 14.53 7.63 14.27
CA TYR A 66 14.77 6.30 13.68
C TYR A 66 16.12 5.75 14.15
N TYR A 67 17.15 6.56 14.13
CA TYR A 67 18.49 6.20 14.57
C TYR A 67 18.56 5.81 16.06
N LEU A 68 17.89 6.58 16.94
CA LEU A 68 17.83 6.29 18.36
C LEU A 68 16.88 5.11 18.68
N PHE A 69 16.11 4.65 17.73
CA PHE A 69 15.06 3.64 17.92
C PHE A 69 14.09 3.97 19.07
N ASP A 70 13.93 5.27 19.37
CA ASP A 70 13.10 5.79 20.44
C ASP A 70 11.66 5.98 19.95
N PHE A 71 10.96 4.87 19.73
CA PHE A 71 9.57 4.88 19.30
C PHE A 71 8.62 4.71 20.47
N ASN A 72 7.66 5.60 20.54
CA ASN A 72 6.54 5.52 21.47
C ASN A 72 5.24 5.97 20.77
N LYS A 73 4.12 6.01 21.49
CA LYS A 73 2.82 6.38 20.93
C LYS A 73 2.77 7.77 20.28
N ASP A 74 3.68 8.67 20.66
CA ASP A 74 3.67 10.07 20.21
C ASP A 74 4.70 10.34 19.09
N ASN A 75 5.64 9.41 18.85
CA ASN A 75 6.73 9.57 17.89
C ASN A 75 6.96 8.38 16.96
N THR A 76 5.96 7.50 16.81
CA THR A 76 5.99 6.39 15.84
C THR A 76 6.23 6.91 14.41
N PRO A 77 6.77 6.10 13.49
CA PRO A 77 6.91 6.46 12.07
C PRO A 77 5.54 6.51 11.37
N SER A 78 4.71 7.47 11.77
CA SER A 78 3.30 7.58 11.37
C SER A 78 3.08 7.63 9.86
N SER A 79 4.02 8.20 9.09
CA SER A 79 3.93 8.20 7.62
C SER A 79 4.01 6.79 7.04
N LEU A 80 4.85 5.90 7.63
CA LEU A 80 4.98 4.51 7.21
C LEU A 80 3.75 3.65 7.60
N TRP A 81 2.90 4.16 8.48
CA TRP A 81 1.56 3.61 8.72
C TRP A 81 0.53 4.21 7.76
N TYR A 82 0.48 5.54 7.68
CA TYR A 82 -0.58 6.26 6.97
C TYR A 82 -0.50 6.10 5.45
N GLN A 83 0.70 6.17 4.84
CA GLN A 83 0.83 6.11 3.39
C GLN A 83 0.45 4.73 2.82
N PRO A 84 0.90 3.58 3.37
CA PRO A 84 0.42 2.30 2.90
C PRO A 84 -1.09 2.13 3.01
N TYR A 85 -1.73 2.57 4.09
CA TYR A 85 -3.20 2.53 4.20
C TYR A 85 -3.90 3.43 3.17
N ARG A 86 -3.29 4.55 2.77
CA ARG A 86 -3.79 5.33 1.61
C ARG A 86 -3.71 4.52 0.31
N VAL A 87 -2.62 3.80 0.10
CA VAL A 87 -2.47 2.88 -1.05
C VAL A 87 -3.56 1.82 -1.02
N LEU A 88 -3.75 1.13 0.13
CA LEU A 88 -4.78 0.11 0.31
C LEU A 88 -6.18 0.64 -0.04
N ARG A 89 -6.55 1.80 0.51
CA ARG A 89 -7.86 2.42 0.24
C ARG A 89 -8.08 2.69 -1.24
N ASN A 90 -7.09 3.25 -1.92
CA ASN A 90 -7.20 3.57 -3.34
C ASN A 90 -7.18 2.30 -4.21
N ALA A 91 -6.34 1.33 -3.89
CA ALA A 91 -6.31 0.04 -4.58
C ALA A 91 -7.65 -0.71 -4.45
N ASN A 92 -8.23 -0.74 -3.24
CA ASN A 92 -9.55 -1.33 -3.02
C ASN A 92 -10.66 -0.60 -3.80
N GLY A 93 -10.55 0.71 -4.00
CA GLY A 93 -11.47 1.46 -4.86
C GLY A 93 -11.38 1.02 -6.32
N VAL A 94 -10.17 0.87 -6.86
CA VAL A 94 -9.95 0.35 -8.22
C VAL A 94 -10.46 -1.10 -8.34
N LEU A 95 -10.13 -1.96 -7.37
CA LEU A 95 -10.56 -3.35 -7.36
C LEU A 95 -12.07 -3.49 -7.26
N ALA A 96 -12.74 -2.67 -6.46
CA ALA A 96 -14.19 -2.66 -6.35
C ALA A 96 -14.87 -2.32 -7.69
N PHE A 97 -14.32 -1.32 -8.42
CA PHE A 97 -14.79 -0.99 -9.76
C PHE A 97 -14.63 -2.16 -10.73
N VAL A 98 -13.40 -2.71 -10.86
CA VAL A 98 -13.14 -3.78 -11.84
C VAL A 98 -13.92 -5.06 -11.51
N ASN A 99 -14.07 -5.39 -10.22
CA ASN A 99 -14.87 -6.54 -9.78
C ASN A 99 -16.38 -6.37 -10.03
N GLY A 100 -16.86 -5.14 -10.18
CA GLY A 100 -18.26 -4.84 -10.54
C GLY A 100 -18.53 -4.85 -12.05
N VAL A 101 -17.51 -5.00 -12.89
CA VAL A 101 -17.67 -5.12 -14.35
C VAL A 101 -18.09 -6.53 -14.70
N GLU A 102 -19.13 -6.66 -15.55
CA GLU A 102 -19.58 -7.96 -16.04
C GLU A 102 -18.45 -8.70 -16.78
N LYS A 103 -18.41 -10.02 -16.63
CA LYS A 103 -17.31 -10.86 -17.15
C LYS A 103 -17.08 -10.69 -18.65
N GLU A 104 -18.16 -10.51 -19.41
CA GLU A 104 -18.14 -10.32 -20.86
C GLU A 104 -17.59 -8.96 -21.30
N GLN A 105 -17.51 -8.01 -20.38
CA GLN A 105 -16.99 -6.65 -20.60
C GLN A 105 -15.55 -6.47 -20.06
N LEU A 106 -14.99 -7.50 -19.43
CA LEU A 106 -13.61 -7.47 -18.94
C LEU A 106 -12.65 -7.50 -20.14
N THR A 107 -11.87 -6.44 -20.28
CA THR A 107 -10.81 -6.30 -21.28
C THR A 107 -9.45 -6.67 -20.69
N ASP A 108 -8.46 -6.92 -21.56
CA ASP A 108 -7.06 -7.10 -21.13
C ASP A 108 -6.54 -5.87 -20.37
N GLU A 109 -6.97 -4.67 -20.75
CA GLU A 109 -6.64 -3.43 -20.04
C GLU A 109 -7.18 -3.43 -18.61
N LEU A 110 -8.44 -3.83 -18.40
CA LEU A 110 -9.03 -3.93 -17.06
C LEU A 110 -8.37 -5.04 -16.23
N ASN A 111 -8.01 -6.16 -16.84
CA ASN A 111 -7.27 -7.22 -16.18
C ASN A 111 -5.88 -6.74 -15.75
N ASP A 112 -5.18 -6.01 -16.60
CA ASP A 112 -3.89 -5.40 -16.24
C ASP A 112 -4.01 -4.39 -15.09
N ILE A 113 -5.03 -3.53 -15.12
CA ILE A 113 -5.32 -2.56 -14.04
C ILE A 113 -5.58 -3.31 -12.72
N LYS A 114 -6.42 -4.36 -12.77
CA LYS A 114 -6.69 -5.22 -11.62
C LYS A 114 -5.42 -5.88 -11.07
N GLY A 115 -4.59 -6.44 -11.94
CA GLY A 115 -3.33 -7.08 -11.56
C GLY A 115 -2.37 -6.09 -10.90
N GLN A 116 -2.25 -4.87 -11.43
CA GLN A 116 -1.45 -3.82 -10.82
C GLN A 116 -2.00 -3.40 -9.46
N ALA A 117 -3.31 -3.21 -9.32
CA ALA A 117 -3.94 -2.83 -8.05
C ALA A 117 -3.75 -3.91 -6.97
N LEU A 118 -3.85 -5.20 -7.32
CA LEU A 118 -3.54 -6.31 -6.42
C LEU A 118 -2.08 -6.31 -5.98
N THR A 119 -1.14 -6.09 -6.91
CA THR A 119 0.30 -5.99 -6.60
C THR A 119 0.58 -4.85 -5.63
N LEU A 120 -0.03 -3.68 -5.83
CA LEU A 120 0.13 -2.51 -4.97
C LEU A 120 -0.49 -2.73 -3.59
N ARG A 121 -1.61 -3.46 -3.51
CA ARG A 121 -2.23 -3.85 -2.26
C ARG A 121 -1.35 -4.81 -1.46
N ALA A 122 -0.79 -5.81 -2.12
CA ALA A 122 0.17 -6.73 -1.53
C ALA A 122 1.42 -6.01 -1.00
N LEU A 123 2.00 -5.10 -1.79
CA LEU A 123 3.16 -4.30 -1.39
C LEU A 123 2.86 -3.47 -0.13
N ALA A 124 1.71 -2.80 -0.09
CA ALA A 124 1.34 -1.97 1.04
C ALA A 124 1.13 -2.79 2.33
N HIS A 125 0.50 -3.97 2.26
CA HIS A 125 0.39 -4.88 3.40
C HIS A 125 1.77 -5.42 3.83
N PHE A 126 2.65 -5.73 2.88
CA PHE A 126 4.01 -6.19 3.17
C PHE A 126 4.82 -5.13 3.91
N ASP A 127 4.77 -3.88 3.47
CA ASP A 127 5.46 -2.78 4.15
C ASP A 127 4.92 -2.56 5.57
N LEU A 128 3.60 -2.60 5.74
CA LEU A 128 2.98 -2.47 7.05
C LEU A 128 3.41 -3.58 8.01
N VAL A 129 3.34 -4.85 7.57
CA VAL A 129 3.70 -5.96 8.45
C VAL A 129 5.19 -6.01 8.75
N LYS A 130 6.03 -5.58 7.81
CA LYS A 130 7.49 -5.50 7.97
C LYS A 130 7.91 -4.44 8.99
N VAL A 131 7.22 -3.30 9.03
CA VAL A 131 7.54 -2.19 9.95
C VAL A 131 6.86 -2.33 11.31
N PHE A 132 5.63 -2.85 11.36
CA PHE A 132 4.79 -2.82 12.56
C PHE A 132 4.38 -4.19 13.10
N GLY A 133 4.72 -5.25 12.41
CA GLY A 133 4.51 -6.64 12.86
C GLY A 133 5.76 -7.22 13.51
N ASP A 134 5.59 -8.32 14.21
CA ASP A 134 6.71 -9.16 14.65
C ASP A 134 7.32 -9.93 13.45
N PRO A 135 8.60 -10.33 13.51
CA PRO A 135 9.17 -11.24 12.53
C PRO A 135 8.35 -12.53 12.39
N TYR A 136 8.15 -13.01 11.16
CA TYR A 136 7.36 -14.24 10.92
C TYR A 136 7.89 -15.44 11.68
N THR A 137 9.21 -15.54 11.85
CA THR A 137 9.88 -16.62 12.59
C THR A 137 9.53 -16.63 14.09
N LYS A 138 9.04 -15.51 14.62
CA LYS A 138 8.52 -15.44 15.98
C LYS A 138 7.14 -16.10 16.01
N ASN A 139 6.99 -17.15 16.82
CA ASN A 139 5.75 -17.92 16.99
C ASN A 139 5.13 -18.42 15.67
N ASN A 140 5.93 -18.67 14.62
CA ASN A 140 5.43 -19.12 13.32
C ASN A 140 4.33 -18.22 12.74
N GLY A 141 4.48 -16.90 12.91
CA GLY A 141 3.55 -15.90 12.41
C GLY A 141 2.27 -15.74 13.23
N ALA A 142 2.13 -16.37 14.38
CA ALA A 142 0.95 -16.23 15.25
C ALA A 142 0.93 -14.89 16.02
N SER A 143 2.03 -14.15 16.04
CA SER A 143 2.10 -12.83 16.66
C SER A 143 1.23 -11.82 15.93
N LEU A 144 0.89 -10.71 16.62
CA LEU A 144 0.10 -9.63 16.02
C LEU A 144 0.86 -8.94 14.88
N GLY A 145 0.23 -8.90 13.74
CA GLY A 145 0.64 -8.15 12.55
C GLY A 145 -0.07 -6.80 12.48
N VAL A 146 -0.77 -6.56 11.39
CA VAL A 146 -1.50 -5.31 11.09
C VAL A 146 -2.93 -5.62 10.66
N PRO A 147 -3.87 -4.66 10.73
CA PRO A 147 -5.19 -4.81 10.15
C PRO A 147 -5.12 -5.06 8.64
N ILE A 148 -5.82 -6.07 8.16
CA ILE A 148 -5.99 -6.35 6.73
C ILE A 148 -7.17 -5.53 6.21
N GLU A 149 -6.93 -4.70 5.20
CA GLU A 149 -7.97 -3.94 4.49
C GLU A 149 -8.05 -4.38 3.02
N ILE A 150 -9.07 -5.16 2.70
CA ILE A 150 -9.30 -5.69 1.34
C ILE A 150 -10.64 -5.24 0.74
N GLU A 151 -11.44 -4.56 1.53
CA GLU A 151 -12.72 -4.02 1.11
C GLU A 151 -12.65 -2.50 0.95
N LYS A 152 -13.71 -1.94 0.33
CA LYS A 152 -13.89 -0.50 0.28
C LYS A 152 -13.87 0.09 1.70
N HIS A 153 -13.05 1.11 1.89
CA HIS A 153 -12.87 1.73 3.19
C HIS A 153 -14.20 2.23 3.78
N ASN A 154 -14.43 1.88 5.04
CA ASN A 154 -15.52 2.41 5.85
C ASN A 154 -14.93 3.13 7.08
N SER A 155 -15.15 4.44 7.18
CA SER A 155 -14.60 5.28 8.24
C SER A 155 -15.08 4.91 9.66
N THR A 156 -16.18 4.18 9.77
CA THR A 156 -16.71 3.71 11.06
C THR A 156 -16.09 2.39 11.51
N ASN A 157 -15.46 1.65 10.60
CA ASN A 157 -14.80 0.39 10.90
C ASN A 157 -13.46 0.64 11.62
N LYS A 158 -13.26 -0.05 12.74
CA LYS A 158 -12.00 -0.04 13.49
C LYS A 158 -11.51 -1.49 13.62
N PRO A 159 -10.92 -2.05 12.55
CA PRO A 159 -10.51 -3.44 12.55
C PRO A 159 -9.41 -3.69 13.58
N ALA A 160 -9.46 -4.86 14.22
CA ALA A 160 -8.37 -5.34 15.06
C ALA A 160 -7.16 -5.74 14.19
N ARG A 161 -6.00 -5.88 14.81
CA ARG A 161 -4.82 -6.44 14.14
C ARG A 161 -5.04 -7.92 13.83
N ASN A 162 -4.71 -8.30 12.62
CA ASN A 162 -4.60 -9.70 12.22
C ASN A 162 -3.25 -10.29 12.66
N SER A 163 -3.12 -11.60 12.65
CA SER A 163 -1.81 -12.23 12.85
C SER A 163 -0.87 -11.97 11.67
N VAL A 164 0.42 -12.02 11.93
CA VAL A 164 1.46 -11.91 10.88
C VAL A 164 1.20 -12.94 9.76
N LYS A 165 0.85 -14.16 10.13
CA LYS A 165 0.55 -15.25 9.18
C LYS A 165 -0.64 -14.90 8.27
N GLU A 166 -1.74 -14.38 8.81
CA GLU A 166 -2.89 -13.97 7.99
C GLU A 166 -2.53 -12.86 7.03
N VAL A 167 -1.72 -11.87 7.47
CA VAL A 167 -1.26 -10.80 6.59
C VAL A 167 -0.42 -11.35 5.44
N TYR A 168 0.54 -12.25 5.71
CA TYR A 168 1.34 -12.89 4.66
C TYR A 168 0.50 -13.76 3.72
N THR A 169 -0.50 -14.47 4.23
CA THR A 169 -1.45 -15.22 3.39
C THR A 169 -2.16 -14.28 2.42
N GLN A 170 -2.67 -13.14 2.88
CA GLN A 170 -3.33 -12.16 2.02
C GLN A 170 -2.37 -11.57 0.97
N ILE A 171 -1.11 -11.30 1.34
CA ILE A 171 -0.09 -10.83 0.40
C ILE A 171 0.14 -11.83 -0.72
N VAL A 172 0.29 -13.11 -0.37
CA VAL A 172 0.51 -14.19 -1.36
C VAL A 172 -0.70 -14.34 -2.26
N ASP A 173 -1.93 -14.37 -1.71
CA ASP A 173 -3.16 -14.46 -2.48
C ASP A 173 -3.30 -13.31 -3.50
N ASP A 174 -2.99 -12.10 -3.09
CA ASP A 174 -3.02 -10.93 -3.99
C ASP A 174 -2.00 -11.06 -5.12
N LEU A 175 -0.78 -11.51 -4.82
CA LEU A 175 0.29 -11.66 -5.81
C LEU A 175 0.02 -12.80 -6.78
N GLU A 176 -0.49 -13.95 -6.33
CA GLU A 176 -0.86 -15.09 -7.18
C GLU A 176 -1.97 -14.68 -8.16
N ASN A 177 -2.99 -13.98 -7.68
CA ASN A 177 -4.05 -13.45 -8.54
C ASN A 177 -3.53 -12.39 -9.52
N ALA A 178 -2.60 -11.52 -9.08
CA ALA A 178 -2.00 -10.50 -9.93
C ALA A 178 -1.20 -11.11 -11.09
N VAL A 179 -0.40 -12.15 -10.83
CA VAL A 179 0.43 -12.81 -11.85
C VAL A 179 -0.38 -13.37 -13.01
N ILE A 180 -1.59 -13.87 -12.75
CA ILE A 180 -2.48 -14.41 -13.78
C ILE A 180 -3.02 -13.29 -14.69
N LEU A 181 -3.29 -12.12 -14.11
CA LEU A 181 -3.95 -11.00 -14.78
C LEU A 181 -2.99 -10.10 -15.56
N LEU A 182 -1.75 -9.95 -15.08
CA LEU A 182 -0.76 -9.06 -15.68
C LEU A 182 -0.26 -9.60 -17.02
N SER A 183 -0.15 -8.74 -18.03
CA SER A 183 0.54 -9.03 -19.26
C SER A 183 2.04 -9.29 -19.02
N THR A 184 2.68 -10.06 -19.90
CA THR A 184 4.12 -10.39 -19.77
C THR A 184 5.00 -9.15 -19.72
N ALA A 185 4.69 -8.11 -20.51
CA ALA A 185 5.44 -6.86 -20.50
C ALA A 185 5.35 -6.12 -19.16
N LYS A 186 4.16 -6.07 -18.55
CA LYS A 186 3.95 -5.44 -17.24
C LYS A 186 4.51 -6.27 -16.08
N LYS A 187 4.51 -7.59 -16.17
CA LYS A 187 5.21 -8.46 -15.21
C LYS A 187 6.69 -8.12 -15.12
N MET A 188 7.36 -7.95 -16.24
CA MET A 188 8.78 -7.57 -16.28
C MET A 188 9.02 -6.15 -15.76
N ALA A 189 8.22 -5.18 -16.16
CA ALA A 189 8.36 -3.79 -15.69
C ALA A 189 8.15 -3.67 -14.17
N ASN A 190 7.19 -4.37 -13.59
CA ASN A 190 6.94 -4.38 -12.15
C ASN A 190 8.08 -5.05 -11.38
N LEU A 191 8.65 -6.15 -11.90
CA LEU A 191 9.84 -6.78 -11.33
C LEU A 191 11.07 -5.86 -11.37
N ILE A 192 11.30 -5.17 -12.50
CA ILE A 192 12.39 -4.23 -12.66
C ILE A 192 12.24 -3.05 -11.71
N ASN A 193 11.03 -2.48 -11.58
CA ASN A 193 10.77 -1.37 -10.67
C ASN A 193 10.89 -1.77 -9.19
N LEU A 194 10.49 -2.98 -8.81
CA LEU A 194 10.71 -3.52 -7.46
C LEU A 194 12.20 -3.71 -7.15
N VAL A 195 13.00 -4.11 -8.14
CA VAL A 195 14.47 -4.27 -7.98
C VAL A 195 15.16 -2.91 -7.92
N HIS A 196 14.77 -1.93 -8.75
CA HIS A 196 15.37 -0.59 -8.76
C HIS A 196 14.97 0.29 -7.56
N SER A 197 13.87 0.00 -6.88
CA SER A 197 13.48 0.71 -5.66
C SER A 197 14.22 0.23 -4.40
N ASN A 198 15.04 -0.82 -4.52
CA ASN A 198 15.85 -1.39 -3.44
C ASN A 198 17.36 -1.09 -3.57
N TYR A 199 17.75 -0.17 -4.51
CA TYR A 199 19.13 0.34 -4.63
C TYR A 199 19.19 1.84 -4.50
#